data_bd8b03f8e14743710ee900dc5a81b80b
#
_entry.id   bd8b03f8e14743710ee900dc5a81b80b
#
_cell.length_a   1.000
_cell.length_b   1.000
_cell.length_c   1.000
_cell.angle_alpha   90.00
_cell.angle_beta   90.00
_cell.angle_gamma   90.00
#
_symmetry.space_group_name_H-M   'P 1'
#
loop_
_entity.id
_entity.type
_entity.pdbx_description
1 polymer ?
#
loop_
_entity_poly.entity_id
_entity_poly.type
_entity_poly.pdbx_seq_one_letter_code
_entity_poly.pdbx_strand_id
1 'polypeptide(L)'
;FLTFGDKSWGSIKVGKDLGIFGSTAILNDMTLLGVGSQGVVGAAGGTTTTLGRIGTGYIYADWNGQIAYTTPNMNGFQATIGVMQPWNATGDSTSVGLVVDGVATTVDANNVSANSSGTTDEFGFQGQASYSWTGDFAGKAWAGFFTQEVTGLSTVNGTGGGTGSDRASAFEAGLSTAIYNINLVAYGYSGEGVGTTALLRNGFDTTG
;
A
#
# COMPACT_ATOMS: atom_id res chain seq x y z
N PHE A 1 -8.39 12.65 12.27
CA PHE A 1 -8.48 11.59 13.30
C PHE A 1 -8.50 12.15 14.70
N LEU A 2 -8.99 11.36 15.63
CA LEU A 2 -8.93 11.58 17.06
C LEU A 2 -8.07 10.47 17.68
N THR A 3 -7.18 10.84 18.61
CA THR A 3 -6.41 9.88 19.39
C THR A 3 -6.67 10.14 20.87
N PHE A 4 -6.92 9.09 21.62
CA PHE A 4 -7.03 9.14 23.07
C PHE A 4 -6.26 7.97 23.68
N GLY A 5 -5.61 8.22 24.78
CA GLY A 5 -4.75 7.22 25.40
C GLY A 5 -3.89 7.79 26.51
N ASP A 6 -3.05 6.93 27.03
CA ASP A 6 -2.20 7.20 28.16
C ASP A 6 -0.93 6.32 28.09
N LYS A 7 0.13 6.73 28.75
CA LYS A 7 1.41 6.00 28.74
C LYS A 7 1.36 4.60 29.34
N SER A 8 0.35 4.31 30.16
CA SER A 8 0.23 3.02 30.87
C SER A 8 -0.42 1.93 29.99
N TRP A 9 -1.38 2.29 29.15
CA TRP A 9 -2.13 1.33 28.37
C TRP A 9 -2.02 1.57 26.85
N GLY A 10 -1.38 2.63 26.42
CA GLY A 10 -1.26 2.96 24.99
C GLY A 10 -2.35 3.92 24.51
N SER A 11 -2.70 3.83 23.23
CA SER A 11 -3.65 4.75 22.62
C SER A 11 -4.52 4.09 21.58
N ILE A 12 -5.75 4.60 21.45
CA ILE A 12 -6.68 4.27 20.37
C ILE A 12 -6.79 5.49 19.45
N LYS A 13 -6.68 5.25 18.17
CA LYS A 13 -6.88 6.22 17.09
C LYS A 13 -8.14 5.88 16.33
N VAL A 14 -8.99 6.88 16.05
CA VAL A 14 -10.22 6.74 15.27
C VAL A 14 -10.31 7.84 14.22
N GLY A 15 -10.62 7.48 13.00
CA GLY A 15 -10.84 8.42 11.90
C GLY A 15 -9.84 8.24 10.75
N LYS A 16 -9.83 9.20 9.83
CA LYS A 16 -8.99 9.14 8.63
C LYS A 16 -7.56 9.54 8.95
N ASP A 17 -6.63 8.64 8.68
CA ASP A 17 -5.18 8.85 8.85
C ASP A 17 -4.40 7.97 7.87
N LEU A 18 -3.07 8.16 7.81
CA LEU A 18 -2.16 7.33 7.03
C LEU A 18 -2.31 5.85 7.45
N GLY A 19 -2.37 4.95 6.47
CA GLY A 19 -2.43 3.51 6.72
C GLY A 19 -1.23 3.03 7.55
N ILE A 20 -1.36 1.90 8.24
CA ILE A 20 -0.28 1.35 9.07
C ILE A 20 0.78 0.70 8.19
N PHE A 21 0.36 -0.19 7.25
CA PHE A 21 1.25 -0.83 6.28
C PHE A 21 1.85 0.21 5.32
N GLY A 22 3.15 0.19 5.14
CA GLY A 22 3.88 1.15 4.29
C GLY A 22 4.14 2.53 4.94
N SER A 23 3.51 2.85 6.08
CA SER A 23 3.64 4.18 6.70
C SER A 23 5.06 4.49 7.16
N THR A 24 5.74 3.51 7.74
CA THR A 24 7.12 3.71 8.18
C THR A 24 8.07 3.83 7.00
N ALA A 25 7.80 3.17 5.88
CA ALA A 25 8.57 3.32 4.65
C ALA A 25 8.47 4.73 4.09
N ILE A 26 7.26 5.26 3.89
CA ILE A 26 7.06 6.61 3.37
C ILE A 26 7.62 7.68 4.31
N LEU A 27 7.48 7.52 5.61
CA LEU A 27 8.02 8.48 6.58
C LEU A 27 9.56 8.45 6.69
N ASN A 28 10.21 7.40 6.17
CA ASN A 28 11.66 7.30 6.04
C ASN A 28 12.16 7.61 4.62
N ASP A 29 11.29 7.92 3.67
CA ASP A 29 11.69 8.36 2.33
C ASP A 29 12.22 9.80 2.39
N MET A 30 13.53 9.93 2.42
CA MET A 30 14.21 11.23 2.52
C MET A 30 14.00 12.11 1.28
N THR A 31 13.49 11.54 0.20
CA THR A 31 13.27 12.24 -1.06
C THR A 31 11.82 12.70 -1.24
N LEU A 32 10.95 12.40 -0.29
CA LEU A 32 9.53 12.73 -0.34
C LEU A 32 9.28 14.24 -0.42
N LEU A 33 10.10 15.03 0.31
CA LEU A 33 9.99 16.49 0.38
C LEU A 33 11.20 17.14 -0.27
N GLY A 34 10.98 17.88 -1.34
CA GLY A 34 11.99 18.80 -1.86
C GLY A 34 12.92 18.27 -2.95
N VAL A 35 12.87 17.02 -3.33
CA VAL A 35 13.71 16.44 -4.40
C VAL A 35 12.98 16.34 -5.75
N GLY A 36 11.68 16.57 -5.75
CA GLY A 36 10.83 16.44 -6.93
C GLY A 36 10.43 15.00 -7.24
N SER A 37 9.62 14.84 -8.28
CA SER A 37 9.15 13.53 -8.72
C SER A 37 9.96 13.05 -9.92
N GLN A 38 10.27 11.76 -9.92
CA GLN A 38 10.87 11.10 -11.06
C GLN A 38 9.74 10.52 -11.94
N GLY A 39 9.59 11.03 -13.16
CA GLY A 39 8.65 10.46 -14.12
C GLY A 39 9.11 9.07 -14.55
N VAL A 40 8.22 8.09 -14.49
CA VAL A 40 8.46 6.80 -15.15
C VAL A 40 8.12 6.98 -16.62
N VAL A 41 9.16 7.03 -17.45
CA VAL A 41 9.01 7.13 -18.91
C VAL A 41 8.52 5.79 -19.44
N GLY A 42 7.37 5.78 -20.06
CA GLY A 42 6.88 4.62 -20.83
C GLY A 42 5.57 3.98 -20.36
N ALA A 43 5.05 4.34 -19.20
CA ALA A 43 3.69 3.95 -18.84
C ALA A 43 2.70 4.98 -19.39
N ALA A 44 1.74 4.55 -20.18
CA ALA A 44 0.58 5.37 -20.55
C ALA A 44 -0.13 5.76 -19.23
N GLY A 45 0.02 7.04 -18.84
CA GLY A 45 -0.53 7.53 -17.59
C GLY A 45 0.49 8.00 -16.54
N GLY A 46 1.78 8.06 -16.88
CA GLY A 46 2.86 8.73 -16.17
C GLY A 46 2.73 8.71 -14.65
N THR A 47 3.04 7.61 -14.00
CA THR A 47 3.16 7.59 -12.54
C THR A 47 4.40 8.36 -12.13
N THR A 48 4.22 9.49 -11.47
CA THR A 48 5.31 10.20 -10.81
C THR A 48 5.72 9.45 -9.54
N THR A 49 7.01 9.17 -9.39
CA THR A 49 7.57 8.59 -8.17
C THR A 49 8.65 9.51 -7.60
N THR A 50 8.98 9.35 -6.33
CA THR A 50 10.12 9.99 -5.70
C THR A 50 11.42 9.26 -6.07
N LEU A 51 12.58 9.85 -5.76
CA LEU A 51 13.86 9.12 -5.86
C LEU A 51 13.89 7.91 -4.90
N GLY A 52 13.20 7.98 -3.77
CA GLY A 52 13.00 6.86 -2.84
C GLY A 52 11.98 5.83 -3.35
N ARG A 53 11.42 6.03 -4.56
CA ARG A 53 10.61 5.09 -5.30
C ARG A 53 9.25 4.76 -4.67
N ILE A 54 8.54 5.80 -4.19
CA ILE A 54 7.13 5.64 -3.80
C ILE A 54 6.32 5.04 -4.95
N GLY A 55 5.54 4.02 -4.67
CA GLY A 55 4.71 3.34 -5.66
C GLY A 55 5.48 2.47 -6.68
N THR A 56 6.81 2.41 -6.60
CA THR A 56 7.66 1.56 -7.46
C THR A 56 8.75 0.80 -6.70
N GLY A 57 8.94 1.08 -5.43
CA GLY A 57 9.87 0.40 -4.52
C GLY A 57 9.23 0.14 -3.17
N TYR A 58 8.21 0.90 -2.82
CA TYR A 58 7.31 0.62 -1.70
C TYR A 58 5.89 1.08 -2.05
N ILE A 59 4.89 0.42 -1.48
CA ILE A 59 3.48 0.74 -1.71
C ILE A 59 3.12 2.00 -0.92
N TYR A 60 2.41 2.92 -1.54
CA TYR A 60 1.86 4.08 -0.86
C TYR A 60 0.79 3.66 0.15
N ALA A 61 0.99 4.04 1.43
CA ALA A 61 0.14 3.61 2.54
C ALA A 61 -1.30 4.15 2.46
N ASP A 62 -1.51 5.23 1.69
CA ASP A 62 -2.78 5.94 1.52
C ASP A 62 -3.41 6.45 2.84
N TRP A 63 -4.44 7.28 2.71
CA TRP A 63 -5.20 7.87 3.80
C TRP A 63 -6.54 7.18 3.93
N ASN A 64 -6.74 6.48 5.05
CA ASN A 64 -7.87 5.60 5.22
C ASN A 64 -8.61 5.84 6.55
N GLY A 65 -9.93 5.61 6.55
CA GLY A 65 -10.72 5.50 7.78
C GLY A 65 -10.26 4.30 8.58
N GLN A 66 -9.93 4.50 9.85
CA GLN A 66 -9.34 3.44 10.67
C GLN A 66 -9.73 3.55 12.14
N ILE A 67 -9.73 2.39 12.79
CA ILE A 67 -9.67 2.26 14.23
C ILE A 67 -8.42 1.46 14.54
N ALA A 68 -7.46 2.07 15.22
CA ALA A 68 -6.17 1.46 15.50
C ALA A 68 -5.81 1.60 16.97
N TYR A 69 -5.21 0.54 17.51
CA TYR A 69 -4.63 0.54 18.84
C TYR A 69 -3.11 0.49 18.75
N THR A 70 -2.45 1.35 19.52
CA THR A 70 -0.99 1.36 19.65
C THR A 70 -0.62 1.09 21.09
N THR A 71 0.26 0.11 21.33
CA THR A 71 0.74 -0.23 22.67
C THR A 71 1.54 0.92 23.28
N PRO A 72 1.71 0.94 24.62
CA PRO A 72 2.76 1.74 25.23
C PRO A 72 4.12 1.41 24.63
N ASN A 73 5.05 2.35 24.75
CA ASN A 73 6.46 2.04 24.45
C ASN A 73 7.05 1.21 25.59
N MET A 74 7.47 0.00 25.30
CA MET A 74 8.05 -0.96 26.22
C MET A 74 9.56 -1.09 25.98
N ASN A 75 10.33 -0.16 26.49
CA ASN A 75 11.80 -0.12 26.31
C ASN A 75 12.25 -0.16 24.84
N GLY A 76 11.58 0.63 23.99
CA GLY A 76 11.84 0.70 22.56
C GLY A 76 10.91 -0.15 21.70
N PHE A 77 10.26 -1.16 22.26
CA PHE A 77 9.25 -1.95 21.55
C PHE A 77 7.89 -1.24 21.54
N GLN A 78 7.25 -1.19 20.40
CA GLN A 78 5.90 -0.69 20.22
C GLN A 78 5.19 -1.46 19.08
N ALA A 79 3.91 -1.72 19.23
CA ALA A 79 3.09 -2.36 18.22
C ALA A 79 1.80 -1.57 17.99
N THR A 80 1.34 -1.56 16.74
CA THR A 80 0.08 -0.98 16.32
C THR A 80 -0.70 -2.02 15.52
N ILE A 81 -1.99 -2.15 15.80
CA ILE A 81 -2.90 -2.97 15.00
C ILE A 81 -4.18 -2.17 14.73
N GLY A 82 -4.73 -2.30 13.55
CA GLY A 82 -5.93 -1.55 13.17
C GLY A 82 -6.83 -2.29 12.21
N VAL A 83 -8.10 -1.89 12.29
CA VAL A 83 -9.15 -2.22 11.33
C VAL A 83 -9.32 -1.01 10.42
N MET A 84 -9.30 -1.24 9.12
CA MET A 84 -9.31 -0.21 8.10
C MET A 84 -10.59 -0.25 7.29
N GLN A 85 -11.08 0.92 6.87
CA GLN A 85 -12.04 0.99 5.79
C GLN A 85 -11.46 0.24 4.58
N PRO A 86 -12.24 -0.65 3.96
CA PRO A 86 -11.74 -1.44 2.85
C PRO A 86 -11.34 -0.57 1.64
N TRP A 87 -10.28 -0.96 0.97
CA TRP A 87 -9.91 -0.43 -0.34
C TRP A 87 -10.60 -1.20 -1.45
N ASN A 88 -10.96 -0.51 -2.52
CA ASN A 88 -11.42 -1.14 -3.73
C ASN A 88 -10.21 -1.54 -4.59
N ALA A 89 -10.21 -2.76 -5.08
CA ALA A 89 -9.24 -3.18 -6.06
C ALA A 89 -9.49 -2.42 -7.38
N THR A 90 -8.44 -1.83 -7.93
CA THR A 90 -8.50 -1.15 -9.22
C THR A 90 -7.50 -1.80 -10.16
N GLY A 91 -7.95 -2.16 -11.36
CA GLY A 91 -7.07 -2.57 -12.45
C GLY A 91 -6.46 -1.37 -13.17
N ASP A 92 -5.40 -1.60 -13.91
CA ASP A 92 -4.86 -0.59 -14.83
C ASP A 92 -5.67 -0.66 -16.14
N SER A 93 -6.50 0.34 -16.38
CA SER A 93 -7.26 0.43 -17.63
C SER A 93 -6.41 1.11 -18.68
N THR A 94 -5.64 0.33 -19.42
CA THR A 94 -5.02 0.81 -20.67
C THR A 94 -6.01 0.64 -21.80
N SER A 95 -6.92 1.60 -21.95
CA SER A 95 -7.82 1.60 -23.11
C SER A 95 -7.07 2.14 -24.33
N VAL A 96 -6.93 1.31 -25.34
CA VAL A 96 -6.46 1.73 -26.66
C VAL A 96 -7.68 1.99 -27.54
N GLY A 97 -7.84 3.24 -27.97
CA GLY A 97 -8.84 3.57 -28.98
C GLY A 97 -8.45 2.95 -30.34
N LEU A 98 -9.19 1.98 -30.81
CA LEU A 98 -9.07 1.44 -32.14
C LEU A 98 -10.24 1.91 -32.99
N VAL A 99 -9.96 2.22 -34.28
CA VAL A 99 -11.01 2.45 -35.28
C VAL A 99 -11.10 1.19 -36.13
N VAL A 100 -12.15 0.41 -35.93
CA VAL A 100 -12.43 -0.79 -36.74
C VAL A 100 -13.63 -0.44 -37.62
N ASP A 101 -13.43 -0.57 -38.94
CA ASP A 101 -14.47 -0.26 -39.95
C ASP A 101 -15.10 1.15 -39.80
N GLY A 102 -14.30 2.14 -39.44
CA GLY A 102 -14.77 3.52 -39.25
C GLY A 102 -15.53 3.78 -37.95
N VAL A 103 -15.68 2.79 -37.09
CA VAL A 103 -16.30 2.93 -35.76
C VAL A 103 -15.20 3.01 -34.71
N ALA A 104 -15.22 4.08 -33.94
CA ALA A 104 -14.32 4.20 -32.78
C ALA A 104 -14.73 3.16 -31.71
N THR A 105 -13.88 2.18 -31.50
CA THR A 105 -14.03 1.14 -30.51
C THR A 105 -12.86 1.23 -29.54
N THR A 106 -13.14 1.24 -28.26
CA THR A 106 -12.13 1.10 -27.22
C THR A 106 -11.99 -0.38 -26.90
N VAL A 107 -10.82 -0.94 -27.15
CA VAL A 107 -10.44 -2.26 -26.64
C VAL A 107 -9.31 -2.08 -25.64
N ASP A 108 -9.37 -2.80 -24.56
CA ASP A 108 -8.25 -2.88 -23.63
C ASP A 108 -7.09 -3.59 -24.32
N ALA A 109 -5.94 -2.94 -24.33
CA ALA A 109 -4.76 -3.45 -25.03
C ALA A 109 -4.30 -4.82 -24.53
N ASN A 110 -4.70 -5.20 -23.34
CA ASN A 110 -4.36 -6.47 -22.70
C ASN A 110 -5.57 -7.40 -22.52
N ASN A 111 -6.72 -7.09 -23.15
CA ASN A 111 -7.96 -7.85 -22.95
C ASN A 111 -8.39 -7.97 -21.48
N VAL A 112 -7.90 -7.04 -20.67
CA VAL A 112 -8.27 -6.90 -19.26
C VAL A 112 -9.49 -6.00 -19.22
N SER A 113 -10.59 -6.50 -18.74
CA SER A 113 -11.80 -5.68 -18.57
C SER A 113 -11.47 -4.54 -17.60
N ALA A 114 -11.53 -3.31 -18.11
CA ALA A 114 -11.23 -2.08 -17.36
C ALA A 114 -12.12 -1.85 -16.10
N ASN A 115 -12.98 -2.77 -15.79
CA ASN A 115 -13.98 -2.68 -14.74
C ASN A 115 -13.90 -3.78 -13.68
N SER A 116 -12.73 -4.34 -13.43
CA SER A 116 -12.55 -5.12 -12.21
C SER A 116 -12.35 -4.21 -10.99
N SER A 117 -13.27 -3.30 -10.77
CA SER A 117 -13.38 -2.66 -9.46
C SER A 117 -14.00 -3.68 -8.52
N GLY A 118 -13.15 -4.51 -7.93
CA GLY A 118 -13.56 -5.37 -6.84
C GLY A 118 -14.09 -4.49 -5.71
N THR A 119 -15.31 -4.73 -5.29
CA THR A 119 -15.86 -4.17 -4.07
C THR A 119 -15.53 -5.12 -2.92
N THR A 120 -15.59 -4.64 -1.71
CA THR A 120 -15.42 -5.48 -0.54
C THR A 120 -16.40 -5.06 0.53
N ASP A 121 -17.01 -6.06 1.16
CA ASP A 121 -17.89 -5.88 2.30
C ASP A 121 -17.12 -6.10 3.62
N GLU A 122 -15.86 -6.54 3.54
CA GLU A 122 -15.02 -6.81 4.69
C GLU A 122 -14.00 -5.72 4.95
N PHE A 123 -13.74 -5.49 6.23
CA PHE A 123 -12.69 -4.56 6.65
C PHE A 123 -11.29 -5.11 6.31
N GLY A 124 -10.38 -4.18 6.00
CA GLY A 124 -8.96 -4.48 5.95
C GLY A 124 -8.36 -4.53 7.37
N PHE A 125 -7.34 -5.35 7.55
CA PHE A 125 -6.57 -5.44 8.78
C PHE A 125 -5.11 -5.10 8.49
N GLN A 126 -4.54 -4.26 9.35
CA GLN A 126 -3.14 -3.88 9.27
C GLN A 126 -2.50 -3.92 10.64
N GLY A 127 -1.22 -4.22 10.68
CA GLY A 127 -0.47 -4.16 11.91
C GLY A 127 1.01 -3.96 11.64
N GLN A 128 1.69 -3.36 12.61
CA GLN A 128 3.13 -3.15 12.58
C GLN A 128 3.67 -3.25 14.00
N ALA A 129 4.79 -3.95 14.15
CA ALA A 129 5.60 -3.92 15.36
C ALA A 129 6.94 -3.26 15.04
N SER A 130 7.48 -2.53 15.99
CA SER A 130 8.77 -1.86 15.84
C SER A 130 9.58 -1.93 17.13
N TYR A 131 10.89 -1.90 16.95
CA TYR A 131 11.84 -1.78 18.04
C TYR A 131 12.82 -0.65 17.74
N SER A 132 12.94 0.30 18.67
CA SER A 132 13.85 1.43 18.56
C SER A 132 14.92 1.34 19.63
N TRP A 133 16.14 1.62 19.27
CA TRP A 133 17.28 1.66 20.18
C TRP A 133 18.03 2.98 20.07
N THR A 134 18.76 3.29 21.12
CA THR A 134 19.59 4.51 21.23
C THR A 134 21.07 4.13 21.36
N GLY A 135 21.95 5.08 21.26
CA GLY A 135 23.40 4.91 21.33
C GLY A 135 24.10 5.43 20.09
N ASP A 136 25.35 5.03 19.91
CA ASP A 136 26.20 5.50 18.80
C ASP A 136 25.67 5.09 17.42
N PHE A 137 24.87 4.03 17.38
CA PHE A 137 24.18 3.53 16.19
C PHE A 137 22.67 3.48 16.47
N ALA A 138 22.08 4.63 16.84
CA ALA A 138 20.64 4.70 17.10
C ALA A 138 19.85 4.27 15.84
N GLY A 139 18.74 3.58 16.06
CA GLY A 139 17.96 3.08 14.95
C GLY A 139 16.59 2.54 15.32
N LYS A 140 15.88 2.05 14.31
CA LYS A 140 14.57 1.43 14.41
C LYS A 140 14.46 0.29 13.41
N ALA A 141 14.03 -0.87 13.88
CA ALA A 141 13.59 -1.97 13.02
C ALA A 141 12.06 -2.09 13.12
N TRP A 142 11.42 -2.47 12.01
CA TRP A 142 9.98 -2.72 12.00
C TRP A 142 9.63 -3.88 11.11
N ALA A 143 8.49 -4.49 11.41
CA ALA A 143 7.83 -5.46 10.57
C ALA A 143 6.32 -5.24 10.64
N GLY A 144 5.63 -5.42 9.54
CA GLY A 144 4.20 -5.18 9.45
C GLY A 144 3.51 -6.15 8.52
N PHE A 145 2.18 -6.12 8.56
CA PHE A 145 1.34 -6.90 7.68
C PHE A 145 0.10 -6.13 7.25
N PHE A 146 -0.45 -6.57 6.14
CA PHE A 146 -1.74 -6.16 5.60
C PHE A 146 -2.52 -7.40 5.16
N THR A 147 -3.83 -7.39 5.36
CA THR A 147 -4.74 -8.38 4.75
C THR A 147 -6.13 -7.80 4.56
N GLN A 148 -6.74 -8.14 3.42
CA GLN A 148 -8.11 -7.74 3.07
C GLN A 148 -8.67 -8.72 2.05
N GLU A 149 -9.94 -9.09 2.19
CA GLU A 149 -10.67 -9.80 1.14
C GLU A 149 -11.25 -8.80 0.14
N VAL A 150 -11.21 -9.13 -1.13
CA VAL A 150 -11.79 -8.36 -2.23
C VAL A 150 -12.77 -9.25 -2.95
N THR A 151 -14.01 -8.77 -3.08
CA THR A 151 -15.11 -9.47 -3.75
C THR A 151 -15.41 -8.81 -5.09
N GLY A 152 -16.20 -9.44 -5.94
CA GLY A 152 -16.62 -8.87 -7.21
C GLY A 152 -15.53 -8.79 -8.27
N LEU A 153 -14.46 -9.57 -8.13
CA LEU A 153 -13.42 -9.69 -9.13
C LEU A 153 -14.01 -10.39 -10.38
N SER A 154 -14.04 -9.67 -11.51
CA SER A 154 -14.38 -10.30 -12.78
C SER A 154 -13.21 -11.18 -13.23
N THR A 155 -13.46 -12.47 -13.41
CA THR A 155 -12.47 -13.35 -14.01
C THR A 155 -12.21 -12.90 -15.44
N VAL A 156 -11.01 -12.41 -15.67
CA VAL A 156 -10.55 -12.02 -17.00
C VAL A 156 -10.32 -13.26 -17.83
N ASN A 157 -11.17 -13.52 -18.74
CA ASN A 157 -10.98 -14.24 -20.00
C ASN A 157 -12.32 -14.34 -20.74
N GLY A 158 -12.89 -13.24 -21.14
CA GLY A 158 -13.82 -13.16 -22.27
C GLY A 158 -15.09 -14.03 -22.26
N THR A 159 -15.31 -14.88 -21.28
CA THR A 159 -16.47 -15.78 -21.24
C THR A 159 -16.93 -16.00 -19.80
N GLY A 160 -17.92 -15.22 -19.40
CA GLY A 160 -18.72 -15.47 -18.22
C GLY A 160 -18.31 -14.64 -17.01
N GLY A 161 -19.13 -13.66 -16.67
CA GLY A 161 -19.01 -12.89 -15.44
C GLY A 161 -19.18 -13.76 -14.22
N GLY A 162 -18.10 -14.38 -13.75
CA GLY A 162 -18.02 -14.96 -12.42
C GLY A 162 -17.53 -13.87 -11.48
N THR A 163 -18.31 -13.53 -10.47
CA THR A 163 -17.85 -12.73 -9.35
C THR A 163 -17.09 -13.64 -8.40
N GLY A 164 -15.75 -13.61 -8.46
CA GLY A 164 -14.89 -14.28 -7.50
C GLY A 164 -14.57 -13.39 -6.30
N SER A 165 -14.13 -13.97 -5.22
CA SER A 165 -13.44 -13.27 -4.15
C SER A 165 -12.02 -13.80 -4.04
N ASP A 166 -11.10 -12.93 -3.65
CA ASP A 166 -9.71 -13.30 -3.37
C ASP A 166 -9.17 -12.44 -2.22
N ARG A 167 -8.12 -12.92 -1.58
CA ARG A 167 -7.54 -12.25 -0.41
C ARG A 167 -6.19 -11.64 -0.75
N ALA A 168 -6.12 -10.32 -0.63
CA ALA A 168 -4.85 -9.63 -0.65
C ALA A 168 -4.16 -9.79 0.72
N SER A 169 -2.87 -10.09 0.70
CA SER A 169 -2.06 -10.15 1.90
C SER A 169 -0.61 -9.76 1.62
N ALA A 170 0.02 -9.06 2.53
CA ALA A 170 1.42 -8.69 2.42
C ALA A 170 2.10 -8.62 3.79
N PHE A 171 3.43 -8.78 3.74
CA PHE A 171 4.33 -8.52 4.84
C PHE A 171 5.37 -7.50 4.44
N GLU A 172 5.75 -6.65 5.37
CA GLU A 172 6.83 -5.68 5.20
C GLU A 172 7.85 -5.80 6.32
N ALA A 173 9.09 -5.44 6.03
CA ALA A 173 10.12 -5.25 7.03
C ALA A 173 11.05 -4.12 6.63
N GLY A 174 11.59 -3.43 7.63
CA GLY A 174 12.53 -2.35 7.39
C GLY A 174 13.43 -2.08 8.58
N LEU A 175 14.49 -1.38 8.28
CA LEU A 175 15.52 -0.96 9.22
C LEU A 175 15.94 0.46 8.89
N SER A 176 16.01 1.31 9.89
CA SER A 176 16.69 2.61 9.79
C SER A 176 17.73 2.72 10.88
N THR A 177 18.90 3.29 10.55
CA THR A 177 19.96 3.52 11.52
C THR A 177 20.73 4.78 11.19
N ALA A 178 21.18 5.48 12.22
CA ALA A 178 22.07 6.62 12.10
C ALA A 178 23.50 6.18 12.47
N ILE A 179 24.44 6.43 11.56
CA ILE A 179 25.86 6.16 11.76
C ILE A 179 26.58 7.50 11.54
N TYR A 180 27.03 8.13 12.62
CA TYR A 180 27.54 9.50 12.59
C TYR A 180 26.51 10.48 11.97
N ASN A 181 26.81 11.06 10.83
CA ASN A 181 25.96 12.00 10.11
C ASN A 181 25.22 11.35 8.91
N ILE A 182 25.27 10.03 8.79
CA ILE A 182 24.65 9.30 7.70
C ILE A 182 23.47 8.53 8.26
N ASN A 183 22.28 8.73 7.67
CA ASN A 183 21.10 7.94 7.92
C ASN A 183 20.95 6.89 6.80
N LEU A 184 20.84 5.65 7.18
CA LEU A 184 20.63 4.53 6.28
C LEU A 184 19.24 3.93 6.52
N VAL A 185 18.55 3.64 5.44
CA VAL A 185 17.24 2.97 5.47
C VAL A 185 17.25 1.82 4.49
N ALA A 186 16.80 0.66 4.94
CA ALA A 186 16.52 -0.51 4.11
C ALA A 186 15.07 -0.94 4.35
N TYR A 187 14.37 -1.27 3.28
CA TYR A 187 12.98 -1.68 3.32
C TYR A 187 12.69 -2.71 2.24
N GLY A 188 11.79 -3.62 2.52
CA GLY A 188 11.25 -4.56 1.56
C GLY A 188 9.86 -5.05 1.98
N TYR A 189 9.09 -5.49 1.00
CA TYR A 189 7.80 -6.13 1.22
C TYR A 189 7.60 -7.27 0.24
N SER A 190 6.70 -8.18 0.59
CA SER A 190 6.25 -9.28 -0.26
C SER A 190 4.79 -9.56 0.02
N GLY A 191 4.01 -9.89 -1.01
CA GLY A 191 2.59 -10.16 -0.83
C GLY A 191 1.91 -10.56 -2.13
N GLU A 192 0.66 -10.97 -2.00
CA GLU A 192 -0.22 -11.34 -3.09
C GLU A 192 -1.43 -10.40 -3.11
N GLY A 193 -1.89 -10.03 -4.29
CA GLY A 193 -3.07 -9.18 -4.48
C GLY A 193 -2.91 -7.72 -4.04
N VAL A 194 -1.75 -7.32 -3.52
CA VAL A 194 -1.57 -5.99 -2.91
C VAL A 194 -1.25 -4.86 -3.88
N GLY A 195 -0.87 -5.20 -5.12
CA GLY A 195 -0.52 -4.21 -6.13
C GLY A 195 0.90 -3.65 -5.97
N THR A 196 1.21 -2.65 -6.76
CA THR A 196 2.57 -2.10 -6.87
C THR A 196 2.67 -0.62 -6.54
N THR A 197 1.64 0.17 -6.78
CA THR A 197 1.67 1.63 -6.59
C THR A 197 0.96 2.06 -5.32
N ALA A 198 -0.26 1.59 -5.14
CA ALA A 198 -1.08 1.78 -3.95
C ALA A 198 -1.73 0.45 -3.62
N LEU A 199 -2.20 0.30 -2.40
CA LEU A 199 -2.86 -0.93 -1.97
C LEU A 199 -4.00 -1.30 -2.92
N LEU A 200 -4.00 -2.56 -3.36
CA LEU A 200 -4.95 -3.19 -4.28
C LEU A 200 -4.98 -2.63 -5.71
N ARG A 201 -4.08 -1.74 -6.07
CA ARG A 201 -3.96 -1.28 -7.44
C ARG A 201 -3.15 -2.27 -8.27
N ASN A 202 -3.78 -2.84 -9.30
CA ASN A 202 -3.21 -3.89 -10.15
C ASN A 202 -2.78 -5.16 -9.38
N GLY A 203 -3.28 -5.35 -8.16
CA GLY A 203 -2.89 -6.49 -7.33
C GLY A 203 -3.49 -7.81 -7.79
N PHE A 204 -4.63 -7.76 -8.45
CA PHE A 204 -5.35 -8.92 -8.97
C PHE A 204 -5.29 -9.00 -10.51
N ASP A 205 -4.30 -8.38 -11.11
CA ASP A 205 -4.04 -8.53 -12.54
C ASP A 205 -3.44 -9.90 -12.80
N THR A 206 -4.06 -10.67 -13.70
CA THR A 206 -3.69 -12.05 -14.02
C THR A 206 -2.46 -12.19 -14.92
N THR A 207 -1.77 -11.10 -15.19
CA THR A 207 -0.55 -11.07 -16.02
C THR A 207 0.75 -10.98 -15.19
N GLY A 208 0.68 -11.27 -13.89
CA GLY A 208 1.86 -11.33 -13.02
C GLY A 208 2.68 -12.60 -13.22
#